data_d4e728bdc3b5576d137b97e9a54d2cab
#
_entry.id   d4e728bdc3b5576d137b97e9a54d2cab
#
_cell.length_a   1.000
_cell.length_b   1.000
_cell.length_c   1.000
_cell.angle_alpha   90.00
_cell.angle_beta   90.00
_cell.angle_gamma   90.00
#
_symmetry.space_group_name_H-M   'P 1'
#
loop_
_entity.id
_entity.type
_entity.pdbx_description
1 polymer ?
#
loop_
_entity_poly.entity_id
_entity_poly.type
_entity_poly.pdbx_seq_one_letter_code
_entity_poly.pdbx_strand_id
1 'polypeptide(L)'
;MSGQTSSAPVATAAPAATNWTAAQDHRNMMEQLGITRLRPGRNGNPNATNNPANYDPEKANPFPDWPEVLTLKNGQKVTTAEQWWKQRRPEIVEDFEREVIGRVPKDVPQVTWTITTQATDRVVGKLPVVAKQLVGHVDNSACPSIKVDIQMTLVTPKDAKGPVPVLMMFGGFGGGGFPRRPGEPAPTNRFGAFGGGNFADPPSTEQLIAAGWGYATIVPNSIQADNGAGLTKGIIGLCNKGQPRKPDDWGSLRAWAWGAARGLDYLETDSTVDAKKVGIEGVSRYGKAALVTMAFEPRFAVVLVGSSGEGGAKPHRRDFGEAVENLTGSGEYHWMAGNFLKYGAAESRFGNKNAGDIPVDSHQLIALCAPRPTFISYGIPEKGDANWLDQQGSYMATVAAGAVFRLLGAKDLGDTSDYRTAKMPPVNTGLLEGELAWRQHDGGHEDRSNMKYFIAWANRMLKHTPPVAAATK
;
A
#
# COMPACT_ATOMS: atom_id res chain seq x y z
N MET A 1 68.44 0.23 -5.91
CA MET A 1 67.18 -0.49 -5.64
C MET A 1 66.39 0.33 -4.65
N SER A 2 65.47 1.14 -5.14
CA SER A 2 64.58 1.99 -4.33
C SER A 2 63.22 1.30 -4.23
N GLY A 3 62.93 0.81 -3.00
CA GLY A 3 61.63 0.19 -2.70
C GLY A 3 60.50 1.25 -2.61
N GLN A 4 59.54 1.15 -3.50
CA GLN A 4 58.27 1.88 -3.34
C GLN A 4 57.40 1.14 -2.34
N THR A 5 57.14 1.75 -1.20
CA THR A 5 56.11 1.32 -0.26
C THR A 5 54.76 1.78 -0.78
N SER A 6 53.95 0.85 -1.26
CA SER A 6 52.54 1.06 -1.59
C SER A 6 51.76 1.25 -0.28
N SER A 7 51.30 2.47 0.00
CA SER A 7 50.33 2.73 1.07
C SER A 7 48.95 2.26 0.63
N ALA A 8 48.37 1.30 1.39
CA ALA A 8 46.98 0.90 1.23
C ALA A 8 46.06 2.10 1.45
N PRO A 9 44.92 2.22 0.70
CA PRO A 9 43.95 3.29 0.90
C PRO A 9 43.35 3.20 2.29
N VAL A 10 43.46 4.29 3.06
CA VAL A 10 42.78 4.45 4.36
C VAL A 10 41.28 4.41 4.08
N ALA A 11 40.59 3.37 4.56
CA ALA A 11 39.13 3.32 4.52
C ALA A 11 38.61 4.51 5.35
N THR A 12 38.04 5.51 4.70
CA THR A 12 37.32 6.59 5.36
C THR A 12 36.16 6.00 6.15
N ALA A 13 36.15 6.21 7.48
CA ALA A 13 35.04 5.76 8.31
C ALA A 13 33.73 6.32 7.77
N ALA A 14 32.72 5.45 7.64
CA ALA A 14 31.37 5.87 7.22
C ALA A 14 30.89 6.99 8.19
N PRO A 15 30.23 8.05 7.67
CA PRO A 15 29.72 9.10 8.52
C PRO A 15 28.74 8.52 9.55
N ALA A 16 28.75 9.06 10.77
CA ALA A 16 27.83 8.61 11.82
C ALA A 16 26.39 8.75 11.38
N ALA A 17 25.54 7.76 11.71
CA ALA A 17 24.12 7.79 11.39
C ALA A 17 23.45 9.01 12.04
N THR A 18 22.64 9.71 11.27
CA THR A 18 21.91 10.90 11.72
C THR A 18 20.74 10.49 12.62
N ASN A 19 20.65 11.04 13.82
CA ASN A 19 19.55 10.76 14.73
C ASN A 19 18.59 11.95 14.82
N TRP A 20 17.84 12.19 13.76
CA TRP A 20 16.93 13.31 13.64
C TRP A 20 15.52 13.00 14.17
N THR A 21 14.84 14.04 14.65
CA THR A 21 13.40 14.03 14.83
C THR A 21 12.69 14.14 13.47
N ALA A 22 11.40 13.80 13.40
CA ALA A 22 10.60 13.99 12.19
C ALA A 22 10.61 15.45 11.70
N ALA A 23 10.58 16.41 12.62
CA ALA A 23 10.62 17.84 12.28
C ALA A 23 11.96 18.28 11.68
N GLN A 24 13.08 17.70 12.14
CA GLN A 24 14.40 17.98 11.58
C GLN A 24 14.57 17.41 10.18
N ASP A 25 14.13 16.16 9.96
CA ASP A 25 14.17 15.52 8.65
C ASP A 25 13.27 16.25 7.65
N HIS A 26 12.04 16.60 8.07
CA HIS A 26 11.10 17.37 7.24
C HIS A 26 11.70 18.73 6.82
N ARG A 27 12.29 19.47 7.77
CA ARG A 27 12.96 20.75 7.49
C ARG A 27 14.11 20.58 6.50
N ASN A 28 14.95 19.57 6.71
CA ASN A 28 16.06 19.29 5.77
C ASN A 28 15.54 19.01 4.35
N MET A 29 14.45 18.27 4.20
CA MET A 29 13.85 18.04 2.89
C MET A 29 13.33 19.33 2.27
N MET A 30 12.67 20.19 3.06
CA MET A 30 12.25 21.53 2.59
C MET A 30 13.45 22.37 2.12
N GLU A 31 14.54 22.37 2.87
CA GLU A 31 15.78 23.08 2.53
C GLU A 31 16.38 22.56 1.22
N GLN A 32 16.50 21.24 1.03
CA GLN A 32 16.97 20.63 -0.21
C GLN A 32 16.13 21.09 -1.43
N LEU A 33 14.82 21.24 -1.23
CA LEU A 33 13.86 21.64 -2.28
C LEU A 33 13.74 23.17 -2.41
N GLY A 34 14.37 23.97 -1.52
CA GLY A 34 14.19 25.42 -1.50
C GLY A 34 12.73 25.81 -1.22
N ILE A 35 12.06 25.09 -0.32
CA ILE A 35 10.71 25.40 0.16
C ILE A 35 10.85 26.16 1.48
N THR A 36 10.32 27.38 1.53
CA THR A 36 10.35 28.21 2.74
C THR A 36 9.08 28.09 3.57
N ARG A 37 7.96 27.77 2.93
CA ARG A 37 6.66 27.59 3.59
C ARG A 37 5.78 26.59 2.87
N LEU A 38 5.14 25.72 3.64
CA LEU A 38 4.08 24.81 3.17
C LEU A 38 2.69 25.39 3.49
N ARG A 39 1.70 25.02 2.69
CA ARG A 39 0.29 25.21 3.05
C ARG A 39 -0.07 24.23 4.18
N PRO A 40 -0.91 24.64 5.15
CA PRO A 40 -1.34 23.76 6.22
C PRO A 40 -2.24 22.65 5.67
N GLY A 41 -2.07 21.42 6.20
CA GLY A 41 -2.97 20.29 5.92
C GLY A 41 -4.41 20.60 6.37
N ARG A 42 -5.38 19.95 5.74
CA ARG A 42 -6.79 20.08 6.07
C ARG A 42 -7.07 19.51 7.45
N ASN A 43 -7.94 20.17 8.21
CA ASN A 43 -8.48 19.62 9.45
C ASN A 43 -9.72 18.79 9.13
N GLY A 44 -9.67 17.47 9.43
CA GLY A 44 -10.78 16.55 9.15
C GLY A 44 -12.07 16.82 9.93
N ASN A 45 -12.03 17.67 10.99
CA ASN A 45 -13.24 18.10 11.68
C ASN A 45 -13.94 19.19 10.85
N PRO A 46 -15.16 18.97 10.35
CA PRO A 46 -15.89 19.93 9.52
C PRO A 46 -16.23 21.24 10.27
N ASN A 47 -16.23 21.20 11.60
CA ASN A 47 -16.51 22.37 12.45
C ASN A 47 -15.23 23.08 12.93
N ALA A 48 -14.06 22.70 12.41
CA ALA A 48 -12.82 23.37 12.78
C ALA A 48 -12.79 24.81 12.26
N THR A 49 -12.28 25.72 13.08
CA THR A 49 -12.09 27.13 12.71
C THR A 49 -10.80 27.36 11.92
N ASN A 50 -9.88 26.40 11.94
CA ASN A 50 -8.59 26.44 11.26
C ASN A 50 -8.54 25.42 10.12
N ASN A 51 -8.59 25.91 8.89
CA ASN A 51 -8.43 25.14 7.64
C ASN A 51 -9.29 23.85 7.58
N PRO A 52 -10.64 23.91 7.78
CA PRO A 52 -11.47 22.71 7.72
C PRO A 52 -11.40 22.05 6.35
N ALA A 53 -11.51 20.72 6.34
CA ALA A 53 -11.62 19.96 5.11
C ALA A 53 -12.91 20.33 4.37
N ASN A 54 -12.83 20.36 3.03
CA ASN A 54 -14.02 20.50 2.21
C ASN A 54 -14.80 19.17 2.20
N TYR A 55 -16.09 19.24 2.49
CA TYR A 55 -17.04 18.11 2.35
C TYR A 55 -18.21 18.46 1.42
N ASP A 56 -18.12 19.58 0.70
CA ASP A 56 -19.10 20.00 -0.30
C ASP A 56 -18.71 19.38 -1.65
N PRO A 57 -19.52 18.46 -2.20
CA PRO A 57 -19.21 17.79 -3.45
C PRO A 57 -19.18 18.74 -4.66
N GLU A 58 -19.89 19.89 -4.59
CA GLU A 58 -19.89 20.89 -5.65
C GLU A 58 -18.55 21.63 -5.76
N LYS A 59 -17.80 21.70 -4.67
CA LYS A 59 -16.47 22.33 -4.60
C LYS A 59 -15.31 21.33 -4.70
N ALA A 60 -15.63 20.03 -4.83
CA ALA A 60 -14.64 18.97 -4.72
C ALA A 60 -13.69 18.85 -5.94
N ASN A 61 -14.01 19.47 -7.08
CA ASN A 61 -13.25 19.31 -8.32
C ASN A 61 -12.61 20.63 -8.80
N PRO A 62 -11.64 21.20 -8.08
CA PRO A 62 -10.94 22.41 -8.53
C PRO A 62 -10.05 22.15 -9.75
N PHE A 63 -9.68 20.89 -10.00
CA PHE A 63 -8.86 20.45 -11.13
C PHE A 63 -9.57 19.29 -11.85
N PRO A 64 -10.63 19.58 -12.66
CA PRO A 64 -11.49 18.54 -13.25
C PRO A 64 -10.79 17.70 -14.34
N ASP A 65 -9.73 18.25 -14.96
CA ASP A 65 -9.00 17.60 -16.04
C ASP A 65 -7.83 16.79 -15.49
N TRP A 66 -8.05 15.48 -15.37
CA TRP A 66 -7.02 14.56 -14.90
C TRP A 66 -6.08 14.17 -16.05
N PRO A 67 -4.81 13.82 -15.76
CA PRO A 67 -3.90 13.32 -16.77
C PRO A 67 -4.47 12.09 -17.47
N GLU A 68 -4.63 12.14 -18.78
CA GLU A 68 -5.18 11.02 -19.54
C GLU A 68 -4.29 9.79 -19.43
N VAL A 69 -4.86 8.67 -18.98
CA VAL A 69 -4.08 7.44 -18.72
C VAL A 69 -3.54 6.83 -20.02
N LEU A 70 -4.27 6.93 -21.13
CA LEU A 70 -3.89 6.38 -22.45
C LEU A 70 -3.40 7.46 -23.43
N THR A 71 -2.65 8.45 -22.93
CA THR A 71 -2.02 9.47 -23.77
C THR A 71 -0.57 9.63 -23.33
N LEU A 72 0.37 9.48 -24.27
CA LEU A 72 1.81 9.70 -24.03
C LEU A 72 2.10 11.18 -23.72
N LYS A 73 3.23 11.44 -23.11
CA LYS A 73 3.68 12.82 -22.82
C LYS A 73 3.83 13.70 -24.08
N ASN A 74 4.04 13.09 -25.24
CA ASN A 74 4.09 13.77 -26.52
C ASN A 74 2.71 14.00 -27.16
N GLY A 75 1.61 13.64 -26.48
CA GLY A 75 0.23 13.79 -26.95
C GLY A 75 -0.30 12.62 -27.80
N GLN A 76 0.51 11.65 -28.15
CA GLN A 76 0.08 10.47 -28.92
C GLN A 76 -0.85 9.56 -28.08
N LYS A 77 -1.96 9.11 -28.69
CA LYS A 77 -2.87 8.16 -28.03
C LYS A 77 -2.27 6.75 -28.01
N VAL A 78 -2.48 6.06 -26.90
CA VAL A 78 -2.11 4.66 -26.67
C VAL A 78 -3.31 3.79 -27.01
N THR A 79 -3.19 2.98 -28.05
CA THR A 79 -4.30 2.17 -28.59
C THR A 79 -4.00 0.66 -28.57
N THR A 80 -2.76 0.28 -28.21
CA THR A 80 -2.36 -1.13 -28.16
C THR A 80 -1.72 -1.48 -26.83
N ALA A 81 -1.82 -2.76 -26.44
CA ALA A 81 -1.13 -3.29 -25.26
C ALA A 81 0.39 -3.08 -25.35
N GLU A 82 0.97 -3.21 -26.55
CA GLU A 82 2.41 -3.01 -26.74
C GLU A 82 2.83 -1.57 -26.42
N GLN A 83 2.08 -0.56 -26.91
CA GLN A 83 2.34 0.84 -26.58
C GLN A 83 2.20 1.12 -25.09
N TRP A 84 1.21 0.49 -24.44
CA TRP A 84 1.07 0.56 -22.99
C TRP A 84 2.32 0.05 -22.28
N TRP A 85 2.73 -1.18 -22.55
CA TRP A 85 3.85 -1.81 -21.84
C TRP A 85 5.19 -1.17 -22.12
N LYS A 86 5.45 -0.78 -23.39
CA LYS A 86 6.77 -0.29 -23.81
C LYS A 86 6.93 1.23 -23.68
N GLN A 87 5.84 2.00 -23.63
CA GLN A 87 5.91 3.45 -23.67
C GLN A 87 5.15 4.08 -22.49
N ARG A 88 3.83 3.95 -22.44
CA ARG A 88 3.02 4.71 -21.47
C ARG A 88 3.23 4.30 -20.02
N ARG A 89 3.22 3.01 -19.75
CA ARG A 89 3.47 2.51 -18.39
C ARG A 89 4.83 2.97 -17.84
N PRO A 90 5.96 2.88 -18.57
CA PRO A 90 7.23 3.46 -18.14
C PRO A 90 7.18 4.96 -17.84
N GLU A 91 6.47 5.77 -18.63
CA GLU A 91 6.30 7.19 -18.35
C GLU A 91 5.58 7.46 -17.03
N ILE A 92 4.50 6.70 -16.76
CA ILE A 92 3.72 6.81 -15.52
C ILE A 92 4.56 6.36 -14.31
N VAL A 93 5.26 5.23 -14.44
CA VAL A 93 6.15 4.70 -13.39
C VAL A 93 7.23 5.72 -13.04
N GLU A 94 7.88 6.30 -14.07
CA GLU A 94 8.92 7.31 -13.87
C GLU A 94 8.40 8.54 -13.09
N ASP A 95 7.20 9.00 -13.42
CA ASP A 95 6.62 10.16 -12.73
C ASP A 95 6.21 9.83 -11.28
N PHE A 96 5.66 8.63 -11.03
CA PHE A 96 5.39 8.19 -9.66
C PHE A 96 6.69 8.06 -8.84
N GLU A 97 7.72 7.44 -9.39
CA GLU A 97 8.98 7.24 -8.68
C GLU A 97 9.72 8.56 -8.44
N ARG A 98 9.69 9.48 -9.39
CA ARG A 98 10.36 10.76 -9.21
C ARG A 98 9.61 11.71 -8.29
N GLU A 99 8.27 11.78 -8.41
CA GLU A 99 7.50 12.88 -7.82
C GLU A 99 6.64 12.48 -6.63
N VAL A 100 6.22 11.20 -6.51
CA VAL A 100 5.15 10.82 -5.58
C VAL A 100 5.63 9.83 -4.51
N ILE A 101 6.12 8.66 -4.89
CA ILE A 101 6.44 7.57 -3.93
C ILE A 101 7.94 7.35 -3.74
N GLY A 102 8.76 7.85 -4.65
CA GLY A 102 10.23 7.74 -4.64
C GLY A 102 10.75 6.44 -5.24
N ARG A 103 12.05 6.46 -5.55
CA ARG A 103 12.78 5.38 -6.21
C ARG A 103 13.36 4.40 -5.21
N VAL A 104 13.18 3.12 -5.46
CA VAL A 104 13.96 2.07 -4.78
C VAL A 104 15.40 2.12 -5.32
N PRO A 105 16.43 2.17 -4.46
CA PRO A 105 17.81 2.11 -4.93
C PRO A 105 18.10 0.85 -5.73
N LYS A 106 19.03 0.93 -6.68
CA LYS A 106 19.42 -0.24 -7.47
C LYS A 106 20.14 -1.31 -6.63
N ASP A 107 20.94 -0.87 -5.68
CA ASP A 107 21.77 -1.71 -4.82
C ASP A 107 21.13 -1.90 -3.44
N VAL A 108 19.88 -2.40 -3.42
CA VAL A 108 19.21 -2.73 -2.16
C VAL A 108 19.80 -4.02 -1.58
N PRO A 109 20.10 -4.05 -0.26
CA PRO A 109 20.68 -5.24 0.38
C PRO A 109 19.81 -6.49 0.22
N GLN A 110 20.45 -7.65 0.18
CA GLN A 110 19.80 -8.96 0.12
C GLN A 110 19.09 -9.28 1.43
N VAL A 111 18.04 -10.11 1.35
CA VAL A 111 17.28 -10.58 2.50
C VAL A 111 17.41 -12.09 2.62
N THR A 112 17.81 -12.55 3.81
CA THR A 112 17.87 -13.98 4.14
C THR A 112 16.76 -14.31 5.12
N TRP A 113 15.89 -15.26 4.77
CA TRP A 113 14.76 -15.67 5.58
C TRP A 113 15.07 -16.85 6.49
N THR A 114 14.61 -16.77 7.74
CA THR A 114 14.72 -17.84 8.74
C THR A 114 13.35 -18.09 9.37
N ILE A 115 12.97 -19.36 9.50
CA ILE A 115 11.82 -19.79 10.29
C ILE A 115 12.28 -19.81 11.76
N THR A 116 11.74 -18.91 12.58
CA THR A 116 12.07 -18.84 14.01
C THR A 116 11.17 -19.75 14.86
N THR A 117 9.94 -19.97 14.40
CA THR A 117 8.96 -20.84 15.07
C THR A 117 8.08 -21.49 14.02
N GLN A 118 7.82 -22.80 14.18
CA GLN A 118 6.79 -23.52 13.43
C GLN A 118 5.91 -24.30 14.41
N ALA A 119 4.59 -24.19 14.26
CA ALA A 119 3.62 -24.87 15.11
C ALA A 119 2.48 -25.45 14.27
N THR A 120 2.08 -26.70 14.62
CA THR A 120 1.02 -27.45 13.96
C THR A 120 -0.19 -27.71 14.88
N ASP A 121 -0.13 -27.17 16.10
CA ASP A 121 -1.12 -27.27 17.17
C ASP A 121 -1.88 -25.95 17.39
N ARG A 122 -2.09 -25.20 16.33
CA ARG A 122 -2.69 -23.86 16.39
C ARG A 122 -4.07 -23.83 15.75
N VAL A 123 -4.85 -22.81 16.14
CA VAL A 123 -6.17 -22.56 15.56
C VAL A 123 -6.37 -21.08 15.25
N VAL A 124 -7.15 -20.81 14.18
CA VAL A 124 -7.73 -19.50 13.84
C VAL A 124 -9.24 -19.66 13.95
N GLY A 125 -9.87 -18.91 14.86
CA GLY A 125 -11.21 -19.27 15.31
C GLY A 125 -11.23 -20.65 15.94
N LYS A 126 -11.89 -21.60 15.27
CA LYS A 126 -11.89 -23.04 15.61
C LYS A 126 -11.17 -23.91 14.58
N LEU A 127 -10.62 -23.32 13.54
CA LEU A 127 -10.05 -24.02 12.39
C LEU A 127 -8.58 -24.35 12.64
N PRO A 128 -8.17 -25.64 12.52
CA PRO A 128 -6.79 -26.06 12.69
C PRO A 128 -5.87 -25.46 11.62
N VAL A 129 -4.71 -24.97 12.02
CA VAL A 129 -3.74 -24.34 11.11
C VAL A 129 -2.30 -24.78 11.41
N VAL A 130 -1.45 -24.61 10.40
CA VAL A 130 0.01 -24.59 10.56
C VAL A 130 0.45 -23.13 10.52
N ALA A 131 1.26 -22.72 11.50
CA ALA A 131 1.76 -21.35 11.61
C ALA A 131 3.30 -21.35 11.62
N LYS A 132 3.89 -20.45 10.85
CA LYS A 132 5.33 -20.20 10.80
C LYS A 132 5.60 -18.75 11.15
N GLN A 133 6.50 -18.51 12.09
CA GLN A 133 7.06 -17.19 12.38
C GLN A 133 8.38 -17.04 11.64
N LEU A 134 8.55 -15.94 10.93
CA LEU A 134 9.62 -15.72 9.99
C LEU A 134 10.31 -14.39 10.28
N VAL A 135 11.62 -14.41 10.15
CA VAL A 135 12.46 -13.21 10.18
C VAL A 135 13.29 -13.14 8.91
N GLY A 136 13.12 -12.06 8.15
CA GLY A 136 13.93 -11.73 6.99
C GLY A 136 15.04 -10.77 7.39
N HIS A 137 16.23 -11.29 7.62
CA HIS A 137 17.41 -10.46 7.93
C HIS A 137 17.90 -9.77 6.66
N VAL A 138 17.92 -8.43 6.68
CA VAL A 138 18.48 -7.62 5.59
C VAL A 138 19.97 -7.45 5.83
N ASP A 139 20.80 -7.76 4.82
CA ASP A 139 22.25 -7.60 4.92
C ASP A 139 22.61 -6.14 5.25
N ASN A 140 23.18 -5.93 6.41
CA ASN A 140 23.61 -4.62 6.90
C ASN A 140 25.12 -4.46 6.95
N SER A 141 25.87 -5.29 6.24
CA SER A 141 27.35 -5.25 6.21
C SER A 141 27.90 -3.89 5.81
N ALA A 142 27.18 -3.17 4.91
CA ALA A 142 27.57 -1.82 4.47
C ALA A 142 27.26 -0.71 5.49
N CYS A 143 26.41 -0.97 6.52
CA CYS A 143 26.09 -0.06 7.62
C CYS A 143 25.66 -0.86 8.87
N PRO A 144 26.61 -1.48 9.62
CA PRO A 144 26.29 -2.39 10.72
C PRO A 144 25.52 -1.76 11.89
N SER A 145 25.52 -0.42 11.99
CA SER A 145 24.77 0.31 13.01
C SER A 145 23.25 0.32 12.79
N ILE A 146 22.77 -0.03 11.58
CA ILE A 146 21.35 -0.11 11.25
C ILE A 146 21.00 -1.56 10.98
N LYS A 147 20.09 -2.11 11.78
CA LYS A 147 19.61 -3.47 11.65
C LYS A 147 18.15 -3.46 11.19
N VAL A 148 17.85 -4.27 10.18
CA VAL A 148 16.48 -4.45 9.65
C VAL A 148 16.17 -5.94 9.61
N ASP A 149 15.20 -6.36 10.42
CA ASP A 149 14.72 -7.73 10.51
C ASP A 149 13.22 -7.72 10.17
N ILE A 150 12.88 -8.05 8.95
CA ILE A 150 11.50 -8.08 8.47
C ILE A 150 10.75 -9.21 9.18
N GLN A 151 9.66 -8.87 9.88
CA GLN A 151 8.85 -9.85 10.60
C GLN A 151 7.63 -10.24 9.77
N MET A 152 7.43 -11.55 9.59
CA MET A 152 6.27 -12.10 8.90
C MET A 152 5.77 -13.36 9.60
N THR A 153 4.46 -13.56 9.64
CA THR A 153 3.81 -14.78 10.11
C THR A 153 3.01 -15.39 8.96
N LEU A 154 3.36 -16.59 8.54
CA LEU A 154 2.59 -17.37 7.56
C LEU A 154 1.69 -18.36 8.27
N VAL A 155 0.42 -18.42 7.89
CA VAL A 155 -0.58 -19.33 8.43
C VAL A 155 -1.33 -19.99 7.29
N THR A 156 -1.38 -21.34 7.29
CA THR A 156 -2.07 -22.13 6.27
C THR A 156 -3.03 -23.14 6.92
N PRO A 157 -4.14 -23.51 6.25
CA PRO A 157 -5.00 -24.58 6.76
C PRO A 157 -4.22 -25.88 6.97
N LYS A 158 -4.39 -26.53 8.13
CA LYS A 158 -3.66 -27.76 8.47
C LYS A 158 -4.01 -28.92 7.54
N ASP A 159 -5.26 -29.00 7.11
CA ASP A 159 -5.79 -30.11 6.33
C ASP A 159 -5.78 -29.86 4.81
N ALA A 160 -5.04 -28.83 4.37
CA ALA A 160 -4.87 -28.54 2.95
C ALA A 160 -4.27 -29.72 2.20
N LYS A 161 -4.84 -30.06 1.03
CA LYS A 161 -4.39 -31.20 0.20
C LYS A 161 -3.31 -30.83 -0.82
N GLY A 162 -2.84 -29.61 -0.79
CA GLY A 162 -1.80 -29.06 -1.67
C GLY A 162 -1.52 -27.61 -1.35
N PRO A 163 -0.71 -26.94 -2.16
CA PRO A 163 -0.42 -25.51 -2.01
C PRO A 163 -1.70 -24.68 -2.05
N VAL A 164 -1.82 -23.69 -1.17
CA VAL A 164 -2.98 -22.82 -1.06
C VAL A 164 -2.69 -21.39 -1.53
N PRO A 165 -3.68 -20.66 -2.06
CA PRO A 165 -3.57 -19.22 -2.21
C PRO A 165 -3.27 -18.56 -0.86
N VAL A 166 -2.51 -17.47 -0.86
CA VAL A 166 -2.16 -16.73 0.34
C VAL A 166 -2.48 -15.25 0.15
N LEU A 167 -3.19 -14.65 1.09
CA LEU A 167 -3.33 -13.21 1.15
C LEU A 167 -2.27 -12.64 2.11
N MET A 168 -1.29 -11.90 1.57
CA MET A 168 -0.35 -11.15 2.41
C MET A 168 -1.06 -9.88 2.90
N MET A 169 -1.03 -9.66 4.20
CA MET A 169 -1.73 -8.56 4.86
C MET A 169 -0.70 -7.68 5.56
N PHE A 170 -0.71 -6.40 5.30
CA PHE A 170 0.05 -5.48 6.12
C PHE A 170 -0.55 -5.45 7.53
N GLY A 171 0.18 -5.99 8.51
CA GLY A 171 -0.25 -6.04 9.90
C GLY A 171 -0.31 -4.64 10.50
N GLY A 172 -1.50 -4.18 10.89
CA GLY A 172 -1.70 -2.86 11.45
C GLY A 172 -2.79 -2.83 12.52
N PHE A 173 -4.01 -2.68 12.12
CA PHE A 173 -5.12 -2.45 13.04
C PHE A 173 -5.79 -3.78 13.46
N GLY A 174 -5.20 -4.51 14.39
CA GLY A 174 -5.82 -5.72 14.93
C GLY A 174 -4.93 -6.96 14.93
N GLY A 175 -3.66 -6.77 14.59
CA GLY A 175 -2.56 -7.68 14.87
C GLY A 175 -2.82 -9.13 14.53
N GLY A 176 -2.35 -9.59 13.40
CA GLY A 176 -2.10 -10.99 13.17
C GLY A 176 -0.99 -11.49 14.11
N GLY A 177 -1.28 -11.58 15.39
CA GLY A 177 -0.44 -12.30 16.33
C GLY A 177 -0.30 -13.76 15.91
N PHE A 178 0.70 -14.44 16.45
CA PHE A 178 0.85 -15.87 16.23
C PHE A 178 -0.43 -16.60 16.68
N PRO A 179 -1.01 -17.53 15.87
CA PRO A 179 -2.24 -18.19 16.22
C PRO A 179 -2.17 -18.92 17.58
N ARG A 180 -3.27 -18.92 18.30
CA ARG A 180 -3.36 -19.50 19.64
C ARG A 180 -3.47 -21.04 19.63
N ARG A 181 -3.24 -21.65 20.78
CA ARG A 181 -3.57 -23.06 20.98
C ARG A 181 -5.07 -23.26 21.18
N PRO A 182 -5.61 -24.45 20.86
CA PRO A 182 -6.98 -24.81 21.24
C PRO A 182 -7.20 -24.59 22.74
N GLY A 183 -8.31 -23.95 23.12
CA GLY A 183 -8.65 -23.70 24.53
C GLY A 183 -8.00 -22.45 25.15
N GLU A 184 -7.02 -21.84 24.54
CA GLU A 184 -6.51 -20.53 25.01
C GLU A 184 -7.56 -19.42 24.83
N PRO A 185 -7.73 -18.53 25.82
CA PRO A 185 -8.67 -17.43 25.69
C PRO A 185 -8.29 -16.51 24.52
N ALA A 186 -9.30 -15.96 23.85
CA ALA A 186 -9.06 -14.95 22.83
C ALA A 186 -8.33 -13.74 23.45
N PRO A 187 -7.34 -13.15 22.78
CA PRO A 187 -6.73 -11.92 23.25
C PRO A 187 -7.85 -10.88 23.48
N THR A 188 -7.92 -10.35 24.68
CA THR A 188 -8.77 -9.18 24.93
C THR A 188 -8.20 -8.06 24.08
N ASN A 189 -8.95 -7.59 23.10
CA ASN A 189 -8.57 -6.46 22.26
C ASN A 189 -8.28 -5.25 23.12
N ARG A 190 -7.01 -5.03 23.49
CA ARG A 190 -6.55 -3.83 24.22
C ARG A 190 -6.41 -2.60 23.32
N PHE A 191 -6.46 -2.81 22.02
CA PHE A 191 -6.55 -1.72 21.06
C PHE A 191 -8.01 -1.67 20.59
N GLY A 192 -8.79 -0.80 21.25
CA GLY A 192 -10.08 -0.38 20.74
C GLY A 192 -9.86 0.08 19.31
N ALA A 193 -10.27 -0.75 18.38
CA ALA A 193 -10.29 -0.40 16.98
C ALA A 193 -11.04 0.95 16.85
N PHE A 194 -10.60 1.79 15.97
CA PHE A 194 -11.45 2.79 15.36
C PHE A 194 -12.69 2.04 14.83
N GLY A 195 -13.83 2.14 15.54
CA GLY A 195 -15.04 1.36 15.27
C GLY A 195 -15.28 0.23 16.27
N GLY A 196 -15.64 0.55 17.52
CA GLY A 196 -16.17 -0.40 18.51
C GLY A 196 -17.58 -0.85 18.11
N GLY A 197 -17.69 -1.74 17.11
CA GLY A 197 -18.95 -2.30 16.63
C GLY A 197 -19.03 -3.80 16.87
N ASN A 198 -20.23 -4.31 17.15
CA ASN A 198 -20.56 -5.72 16.99
C ASN A 198 -20.43 -6.03 15.48
N PHE A 199 -19.30 -6.61 15.08
CA PHE A 199 -19.10 -7.03 13.70
C PHE A 199 -19.96 -8.28 13.42
N ALA A 200 -20.74 -8.23 12.36
CA ALA A 200 -21.55 -9.38 11.93
C ALA A 200 -20.70 -10.53 11.36
N ASP A 201 -19.58 -10.18 10.72
CA ASP A 201 -18.69 -11.15 10.08
C ASP A 201 -17.49 -11.51 10.99
N PRO A 202 -16.95 -12.76 10.90
CA PRO A 202 -15.75 -13.15 11.61
C PRO A 202 -14.51 -12.37 11.12
N PRO A 203 -13.39 -12.38 11.85
CA PRO A 203 -12.14 -11.78 11.41
C PRO A 203 -11.73 -12.23 10.00
N SER A 204 -11.14 -11.36 9.20
CA SER A 204 -10.71 -11.63 7.83
C SER A 204 -9.80 -12.87 7.74
N THR A 205 -8.90 -13.07 8.71
CA THR A 205 -8.03 -14.24 8.80
C THR A 205 -8.82 -15.54 8.98
N GLU A 206 -9.91 -15.51 9.76
CA GLU A 206 -10.78 -16.69 9.95
C GLU A 206 -11.57 -17.00 8.67
N GLN A 207 -12.07 -15.98 7.97
CA GLN A 207 -12.74 -16.13 6.68
C GLN A 207 -11.82 -16.74 5.62
N LEU A 208 -10.56 -16.31 5.56
CA LEU A 208 -9.55 -16.84 4.65
C LEU A 208 -9.29 -18.34 4.92
N ILE A 209 -9.00 -18.71 6.16
CA ILE A 209 -8.76 -20.12 6.52
C ILE A 209 -10.00 -20.98 6.25
N ALA A 210 -11.19 -20.48 6.57
CA ALA A 210 -12.46 -21.18 6.30
C ALA A 210 -12.68 -21.42 4.79
N ALA A 211 -12.18 -20.54 3.95
CA ALA A 211 -12.25 -20.66 2.50
C ALA A 211 -11.09 -21.47 1.88
N GLY A 212 -10.23 -22.06 2.71
CA GLY A 212 -9.07 -22.83 2.24
C GLY A 212 -7.88 -21.99 1.77
N TRP A 213 -7.89 -20.69 2.05
CA TRP A 213 -6.75 -19.80 1.84
C TRP A 213 -5.83 -19.80 3.05
N GLY A 214 -4.55 -19.55 2.84
CA GLY A 214 -3.64 -19.08 3.87
C GLY A 214 -3.62 -17.56 3.95
N TYR A 215 -2.97 -17.04 4.99
CA TYR A 215 -2.60 -15.64 5.06
C TYR A 215 -1.17 -15.46 5.56
N ALA A 216 -0.55 -14.35 5.18
CA ALA A 216 0.77 -13.95 5.66
C ALA A 216 0.68 -12.53 6.24
N THR A 217 0.86 -12.36 7.55
CA THR A 217 0.91 -11.01 8.14
C THR A 217 2.35 -10.52 8.13
N ILE A 218 2.62 -9.43 7.42
CA ILE A 218 3.92 -8.76 7.43
C ILE A 218 3.83 -7.47 8.26
N VAL A 219 4.85 -7.19 9.07
CA VAL A 219 4.88 -6.05 9.99
C VAL A 219 5.58 -4.85 9.35
N PRO A 220 4.86 -3.80 8.91
CA PRO A 220 5.46 -2.67 8.19
C PRO A 220 6.55 -1.95 8.98
N ASN A 221 6.36 -1.75 10.28
CA ASN A 221 7.34 -1.09 11.15
C ASN A 221 8.65 -1.89 11.31
N SER A 222 8.67 -3.17 11.00
CA SER A 222 9.91 -3.96 10.98
C SER A 222 10.74 -3.73 9.70
N ILE A 223 10.14 -3.13 8.68
CA ILE A 223 10.77 -2.74 7.43
C ILE A 223 11.20 -1.28 7.52
N GLN A 224 10.22 -0.42 7.80
CA GLN A 224 10.38 1.04 7.88
C GLN A 224 9.36 1.61 8.87
N ALA A 225 9.83 2.40 9.83
CA ALA A 225 8.95 3.03 10.81
C ALA A 225 7.97 4.00 10.16
N ASP A 226 6.74 4.05 10.70
CA ASP A 226 5.67 4.94 10.26
C ASP A 226 5.78 6.34 10.88
N ASN A 227 6.93 6.96 10.69
CA ASN A 227 7.19 8.34 11.10
C ASN A 227 8.44 8.90 10.43
N GLY A 228 8.57 10.23 10.36
CA GLY A 228 9.70 10.90 9.74
C GLY A 228 11.05 10.70 10.47
N ALA A 229 11.05 10.47 11.79
CA ALA A 229 12.28 10.18 12.53
C ALA A 229 12.89 8.82 12.17
N GLY A 230 12.11 7.95 11.51
CA GLY A 230 12.55 6.65 11.02
C GLY A 230 13.29 6.71 9.68
N LEU A 231 13.26 7.83 8.95
CA LEU A 231 13.78 7.90 7.58
C LEU A 231 15.31 7.77 7.47
N THR A 232 16.05 8.03 8.54
CA THR A 232 17.48 7.73 8.64
C THR A 232 17.77 6.36 9.27
N LYS A 233 16.72 5.55 9.48
CA LYS A 233 16.74 4.21 10.08
C LYS A 233 15.93 3.26 9.20
N GLY A 234 15.70 2.02 9.65
CA GLY A 234 14.97 1.04 8.83
C GLY A 234 15.66 0.81 7.49
N ILE A 235 14.90 0.32 6.49
CA ILE A 235 15.50 -0.02 5.19
C ILE A 235 15.94 1.24 4.42
N ILE A 236 15.22 2.36 4.54
CA ILE A 236 15.59 3.62 3.88
C ILE A 236 16.93 4.10 4.44
N GLY A 237 17.04 4.15 5.77
CA GLY A 237 18.30 4.56 6.43
C GLY A 237 19.44 3.58 6.17
N LEU A 238 19.20 2.29 6.11
CA LEU A 238 20.21 1.28 5.76
C LEU A 238 20.80 1.54 4.38
N CYS A 239 19.95 1.72 3.36
CA CYS A 239 20.37 2.05 2.00
C CYS A 239 21.16 3.38 1.93
N ASN A 240 20.74 4.37 2.69
CA ASN A 240 21.37 5.69 2.74
C ASN A 240 22.51 5.80 3.80
N LYS A 241 22.90 4.67 4.42
CA LYS A 241 23.95 4.61 5.46
C LYS A 241 23.71 5.61 6.60
N GLY A 242 22.43 5.72 7.02
CA GLY A 242 22.00 6.63 8.08
C GLY A 242 21.95 8.11 7.70
N GLN A 243 22.13 8.44 6.42
CA GLN A 243 22.07 9.81 5.93
C GLN A 243 20.64 10.19 5.51
N PRO A 244 20.30 11.49 5.46
CA PRO A 244 19.02 11.98 4.98
C PRO A 244 18.72 11.56 3.54
N ARG A 245 17.44 11.43 3.23
CA ARG A 245 16.95 11.12 1.87
C ARG A 245 17.27 12.25 0.89
N LYS A 246 17.50 11.89 -0.36
CA LYS A 246 17.39 12.79 -1.51
C LYS A 246 15.92 13.04 -1.87
N PRO A 247 15.62 14.10 -2.65
CA PRO A 247 14.24 14.43 -3.00
C PRO A 247 13.46 13.34 -3.75
N ASP A 248 14.12 12.49 -4.52
CA ASP A 248 13.49 11.38 -5.26
C ASP A 248 13.72 10.00 -4.62
N ASP A 249 14.32 9.93 -3.44
CA ASP A 249 14.41 8.69 -2.67
C ASP A 249 13.00 8.25 -2.18
N TRP A 250 12.85 6.95 -2.02
CA TRP A 250 11.60 6.33 -1.61
C TRP A 250 11.04 6.81 -0.26
N GLY A 251 9.72 6.86 -0.19
CA GLY A 251 8.97 7.04 1.06
C GLY A 251 8.61 5.70 1.69
N SER A 252 8.01 5.75 2.88
CA SER A 252 7.64 4.56 3.65
C SER A 252 6.65 3.67 2.90
N LEU A 253 5.71 4.22 2.12
CA LEU A 253 4.78 3.42 1.30
C LEU A 253 5.54 2.51 0.32
N ARG A 254 6.55 3.06 -0.36
CA ARG A 254 7.37 2.31 -1.31
C ARG A 254 8.31 1.32 -0.60
N ALA A 255 8.80 1.67 0.60
CA ALA A 255 9.62 0.79 1.43
C ALA A 255 8.81 -0.41 1.96
N TRP A 256 7.57 -0.20 2.39
CA TRP A 256 6.68 -1.30 2.78
C TRP A 256 6.34 -2.20 1.59
N ALA A 257 6.09 -1.62 0.41
CA ALA A 257 5.90 -2.39 -0.82
C ALA A 257 7.13 -3.25 -1.18
N TRP A 258 8.34 -2.71 -1.02
CA TRP A 258 9.57 -3.47 -1.19
C TRP A 258 9.66 -4.62 -0.17
N GLY A 259 9.37 -4.36 1.10
CA GLY A 259 9.38 -5.41 2.13
C GLY A 259 8.37 -6.52 1.86
N ALA A 260 7.17 -6.17 1.36
CA ALA A 260 6.18 -7.16 0.92
C ALA A 260 6.71 -8.02 -0.25
N ALA A 261 7.41 -7.40 -1.22
CA ALA A 261 8.06 -8.13 -2.30
C ALA A 261 9.14 -9.11 -1.77
N ARG A 262 9.90 -8.71 -0.72
CA ARG A 262 10.85 -9.63 -0.04
C ARG A 262 10.12 -10.77 0.68
N GLY A 263 8.96 -10.48 1.30
CA GLY A 263 8.10 -11.51 1.87
C GLY A 263 7.61 -12.50 0.81
N LEU A 264 7.26 -12.02 -0.38
CA LEU A 264 6.88 -12.86 -1.50
C LEU A 264 8.03 -13.77 -1.97
N ASP A 265 9.28 -13.31 -1.94
CA ASP A 265 10.44 -14.16 -2.24
C ASP A 265 10.49 -15.41 -1.35
N TYR A 266 10.17 -15.28 -0.05
CA TYR A 266 10.05 -16.42 0.84
C TYR A 266 8.84 -17.31 0.46
N LEU A 267 7.67 -16.70 0.23
CA LEU A 267 6.45 -17.46 -0.10
C LEU A 267 6.61 -18.29 -1.37
N GLU A 268 7.41 -17.84 -2.33
CA GLU A 268 7.76 -18.60 -3.55
C GLU A 268 8.57 -19.87 -3.26
N THR A 269 9.25 -19.95 -2.11
CA THR A 269 10.02 -21.13 -1.69
C THR A 269 9.24 -22.08 -0.79
N ASP A 270 8.09 -21.66 -0.24
CA ASP A 270 7.31 -22.44 0.70
C ASP A 270 6.33 -23.39 -0.03
N SER A 271 6.56 -24.70 0.08
CA SER A 271 5.76 -25.71 -0.62
C SER A 271 4.28 -25.77 -0.23
N THR A 272 3.87 -25.09 0.85
CA THR A 272 2.46 -24.99 1.26
C THR A 272 1.72 -23.83 0.57
N VAL A 273 2.42 -22.99 -0.17
CA VAL A 273 1.91 -21.79 -0.82
C VAL A 273 1.82 -21.97 -2.33
N ASP A 274 0.67 -21.67 -2.93
CA ASP A 274 0.57 -21.47 -4.39
C ASP A 274 1.09 -20.07 -4.73
N ALA A 275 2.38 -20.00 -5.02
CA ALA A 275 3.09 -18.74 -5.27
C ALA A 275 2.51 -17.90 -6.42
N LYS A 276 1.75 -18.53 -7.35
CA LYS A 276 1.08 -17.84 -8.44
C LYS A 276 -0.26 -17.22 -8.03
N LYS A 277 -0.68 -17.46 -6.78
CA LYS A 277 -1.95 -16.99 -6.21
C LYS A 277 -1.74 -16.25 -4.90
N VAL A 278 -0.62 -15.55 -4.77
CA VAL A 278 -0.37 -14.67 -3.62
C VAL A 278 -0.96 -13.31 -3.91
N GLY A 279 -1.86 -12.86 -3.01
CA GLY A 279 -2.44 -11.53 -3.01
C GLY A 279 -1.80 -10.62 -1.97
N ILE A 280 -2.13 -9.32 -2.03
CA ILE A 280 -1.74 -8.30 -1.05
C ILE A 280 -2.98 -7.55 -0.57
N GLU A 281 -3.01 -7.20 0.72
CA GLU A 281 -4.13 -6.49 1.34
C GLU A 281 -3.62 -5.43 2.32
N GLY A 282 -4.41 -4.38 2.51
CA GLY A 282 -4.26 -3.40 3.57
C GLY A 282 -5.42 -2.42 3.65
N VAL A 283 -5.60 -1.85 4.82
CA VAL A 283 -6.61 -0.81 5.10
C VAL A 283 -5.92 0.50 5.45
N SER A 284 -6.52 1.64 5.09
CA SER A 284 -6.00 2.97 5.43
C SER A 284 -4.63 3.22 4.74
N ARG A 285 -3.63 3.69 5.48
CA ARG A 285 -2.24 3.83 5.00
C ARG A 285 -1.67 2.53 4.44
N TYR A 286 -2.10 1.40 4.98
CA TYR A 286 -1.70 0.09 4.45
C TYR A 286 -2.48 -0.29 3.18
N GLY A 287 -3.69 0.26 2.98
CA GLY A 287 -4.38 0.23 1.68
C GLY A 287 -3.63 1.01 0.60
N LYS A 288 -3.07 2.20 0.96
CA LYS A 288 -2.14 2.93 0.09
C LYS A 288 -0.93 2.05 -0.27
N ALA A 289 -0.30 1.42 0.74
CA ALA A 289 0.86 0.54 0.54
C ALA A 289 0.52 -0.71 -0.30
N ALA A 290 -0.66 -1.32 -0.10
CA ALA A 290 -1.11 -2.47 -0.88
C ALA A 290 -1.31 -2.10 -2.36
N LEU A 291 -1.89 -0.94 -2.65
CA LEU A 291 -2.04 -0.44 -4.02
C LEU A 291 -0.68 -0.17 -4.67
N VAL A 292 0.24 0.50 -3.96
CA VAL A 292 1.63 0.71 -4.42
C VAL A 292 2.33 -0.63 -4.65
N THR A 293 2.16 -1.60 -3.75
CA THR A 293 2.74 -2.94 -3.90
C THR A 293 2.25 -3.60 -5.18
N MET A 294 0.94 -3.64 -5.40
CA MET A 294 0.36 -4.24 -6.60
C MET A 294 0.83 -3.55 -7.88
N ALA A 295 0.92 -2.22 -7.88
CA ALA A 295 1.36 -1.44 -9.04
C ALA A 295 2.82 -1.69 -9.44
N PHE A 296 3.72 -1.89 -8.45
CA PHE A 296 5.17 -1.93 -8.65
C PHE A 296 5.81 -3.31 -8.50
N GLU A 297 5.10 -4.31 -7.95
CA GLU A 297 5.55 -5.70 -7.88
C GLU A 297 4.62 -6.59 -8.71
N PRO A 298 5.05 -7.00 -9.91
CA PRO A 298 4.18 -7.72 -10.86
C PRO A 298 3.82 -9.15 -10.44
N ARG A 299 4.52 -9.73 -9.47
CA ARG A 299 4.30 -11.10 -9.01
C ARG A 299 3.07 -11.27 -8.11
N PHE A 300 2.58 -10.19 -7.46
CA PHE A 300 1.31 -10.28 -6.75
C PHE A 300 0.16 -10.49 -7.72
N ALA A 301 -0.66 -11.50 -7.45
CA ALA A 301 -1.72 -11.94 -8.36
C ALA A 301 -3.03 -11.17 -8.19
N VAL A 302 -3.29 -10.62 -7.00
CA VAL A 302 -4.56 -9.95 -6.65
C VAL A 302 -4.33 -8.95 -5.52
N VAL A 303 -5.13 -7.89 -5.47
CA VAL A 303 -5.09 -6.92 -4.36
C VAL A 303 -6.47 -6.60 -3.80
N LEU A 304 -6.55 -6.45 -2.48
CA LEU A 304 -7.66 -5.80 -1.77
C LEU A 304 -7.17 -4.48 -1.18
N VAL A 305 -7.68 -3.38 -1.69
CA VAL A 305 -7.34 -2.01 -1.25
C VAL A 305 -8.48 -1.47 -0.40
N GLY A 306 -8.29 -1.43 0.92
CA GLY A 306 -9.30 -0.96 1.87
C GLY A 306 -9.11 0.50 2.27
N SER A 307 -10.13 1.33 2.10
CA SER A 307 -10.27 2.68 2.67
C SER A 307 -8.98 3.52 2.58
N SER A 308 -8.36 3.57 1.40
CA SER A 308 -6.98 4.03 1.25
C SER A 308 -6.81 5.56 1.22
N GLY A 309 -7.83 6.34 0.83
CA GLY A 309 -7.77 7.81 0.85
C GLY A 309 -6.67 8.42 -0.03
N GLU A 310 -6.21 9.60 0.35
CA GLU A 310 -5.17 10.40 -0.33
C GLU A 310 -3.82 9.66 -0.38
N GLY A 311 -3.17 9.66 -1.54
CA GLY A 311 -1.96 8.83 -1.77
C GLY A 311 -2.24 7.36 -2.03
N GLY A 312 -3.52 6.96 -2.00
CA GLY A 312 -4.03 5.66 -2.42
C GLY A 312 -4.98 5.79 -3.61
N ALA A 313 -6.23 5.36 -3.46
CA ALA A 313 -7.22 5.39 -4.54
C ALA A 313 -7.88 6.78 -4.73
N LYS A 314 -7.81 7.68 -3.73
CA LYS A 314 -8.37 9.04 -3.85
C LYS A 314 -7.52 9.90 -4.77
N PRO A 315 -8.13 10.61 -5.75
CA PRO A 315 -7.40 11.53 -6.62
C PRO A 315 -6.81 12.72 -5.87
N HIS A 316 -5.53 13.01 -6.12
CA HIS A 316 -4.85 14.20 -5.62
C HIS A 316 -5.54 15.50 -6.03
N ARG A 317 -6.10 15.51 -7.25
CA ARG A 317 -6.77 16.68 -7.86
C ARG A 317 -8.13 16.99 -7.26
N ARG A 318 -8.62 16.13 -6.39
CA ARG A 318 -9.93 16.28 -5.79
C ARG A 318 -9.81 16.84 -4.36
N ASP A 319 -10.31 18.06 -4.15
CA ASP A 319 -10.34 18.72 -2.84
C ASP A 319 -11.60 18.30 -2.06
N PHE A 320 -11.57 17.10 -1.47
CA PHE A 320 -12.61 16.59 -0.59
C PHE A 320 -11.94 15.80 0.54
N GLY A 321 -12.16 16.20 1.79
CA GLY A 321 -11.55 15.56 2.94
C GLY A 321 -10.03 15.75 3.01
N GLU A 322 -9.29 14.64 3.03
CA GLU A 322 -7.82 14.62 3.01
C GLU A 322 -7.28 15.20 1.70
N ALA A 323 -6.22 15.99 1.77
CA ALA A 323 -5.64 16.67 0.62
C ALA A 323 -4.11 16.50 0.56
N VAL A 324 -3.50 16.89 -0.55
CA VAL A 324 -2.04 16.88 -0.75
C VAL A 324 -1.29 17.55 0.40
N GLU A 325 -1.85 18.63 0.95
CA GLU A 325 -1.28 19.37 2.08
C GLU A 325 -1.15 18.52 3.35
N ASN A 326 -1.99 17.52 3.55
CA ASN A 326 -1.88 16.56 4.65
C ASN A 326 -0.63 15.71 4.48
N LEU A 327 -0.43 15.15 3.27
CA LEU A 327 0.72 14.31 2.94
C LEU A 327 2.05 15.08 2.82
N THR A 328 2.03 16.40 2.77
CA THR A 328 3.22 17.24 2.77
C THR A 328 3.54 17.80 4.17
N GLY A 329 2.62 17.69 5.12
CA GLY A 329 2.81 18.06 6.51
C GLY A 329 3.77 17.12 7.26
N SER A 330 4.38 17.62 8.35
CA SER A 330 5.38 16.87 9.14
C SER A 330 4.90 15.57 9.77
N GLY A 331 3.58 15.33 9.80
CA GLY A 331 2.98 14.10 10.31
C GLY A 331 3.03 12.92 9.34
N GLU A 332 2.92 13.19 8.03
CA GLU A 332 2.68 12.16 7.01
C GLU A 332 3.64 12.19 5.81
N TYR A 333 4.42 13.25 5.64
CA TYR A 333 5.36 13.42 4.50
C TYR A 333 6.31 12.24 4.29
N HIS A 334 6.58 11.47 5.33
CA HIS A 334 7.46 10.31 5.28
C HIS A 334 6.92 9.18 4.41
N TRP A 335 5.61 9.15 4.14
CA TRP A 335 5.02 8.17 3.23
C TRP A 335 5.45 8.38 1.79
N MET A 336 5.70 9.63 1.40
CA MET A 336 5.92 10.06 0.03
C MET A 336 7.42 10.30 -0.26
N ALA A 337 7.77 10.45 -1.54
CA ALA A 337 9.05 11.02 -1.94
C ALA A 337 9.22 12.45 -1.43
N GLY A 338 10.44 12.89 -1.20
CA GLY A 338 10.70 14.29 -0.83
C GLY A 338 10.15 15.27 -1.86
N ASN A 339 10.27 14.96 -3.15
CA ASN A 339 9.73 15.78 -4.24
C ASN A 339 8.24 16.09 -4.13
N PHE A 340 7.46 15.25 -3.44
CA PHE A 340 6.03 15.47 -3.25
C PHE A 340 5.72 16.77 -2.46
N LEU A 341 6.64 17.22 -1.60
CA LEU A 341 6.50 18.45 -0.83
C LEU A 341 6.31 19.69 -1.73
N LYS A 342 6.80 19.66 -2.97
CA LYS A 342 6.62 20.75 -3.94
C LYS A 342 5.15 21.11 -4.14
N TYR A 343 4.27 20.11 -4.10
CA TYR A 343 2.85 20.26 -4.40
C TYR A 343 2.02 20.78 -3.22
N GLY A 344 2.58 20.78 -2.01
CA GLY A 344 2.03 21.44 -0.83
C GLY A 344 2.70 22.79 -0.52
N ALA A 345 3.68 23.23 -1.31
CA ALA A 345 4.41 24.45 -1.04
C ALA A 345 3.57 25.71 -1.29
N ALA A 346 3.56 26.62 -0.32
CA ALA A 346 3.04 27.97 -0.47
C ALA A 346 4.12 28.92 -1.01
N GLU A 347 5.39 28.66 -0.66
CA GLU A 347 6.54 29.44 -1.11
C GLU A 347 7.72 28.48 -1.39
N SER A 348 8.18 28.46 -2.64
CA SER A 348 9.31 27.64 -3.06
C SER A 348 9.98 28.19 -4.31
N ARG A 349 11.21 27.70 -4.59
CA ARG A 349 11.90 27.98 -5.85
C ARG A 349 11.18 27.43 -7.11
N PHE A 350 10.19 26.55 -6.93
CA PHE A 350 9.39 25.96 -8.02
C PHE A 350 8.10 26.74 -8.31
N GLY A 351 7.86 27.87 -7.62
CA GLY A 351 6.59 28.60 -7.65
C GLY A 351 5.51 27.91 -6.79
N ASN A 352 4.27 28.35 -6.95
CA ASN A 352 3.12 27.85 -6.18
C ASN A 352 2.52 26.61 -6.86
N LYS A 353 3.19 25.46 -6.74
CA LYS A 353 2.65 24.20 -7.21
C LYS A 353 1.53 23.70 -6.31
N ASN A 354 0.59 22.97 -6.90
CA ASN A 354 -0.57 22.40 -6.20
C ASN A 354 -0.91 21.02 -6.78
N ALA A 355 -2.01 20.43 -6.33
CA ALA A 355 -2.47 19.11 -6.79
C ALA A 355 -2.64 19.02 -8.32
N GLY A 356 -3.04 20.11 -8.98
CA GLY A 356 -3.18 20.16 -10.43
C GLY A 356 -1.86 20.03 -11.20
N ASP A 357 -0.72 20.32 -10.55
CA ASP A 357 0.61 20.25 -11.17
C ASP A 357 1.27 18.86 -11.03
N ILE A 358 0.70 17.94 -10.24
CA ILE A 358 1.24 16.59 -10.12
C ILE A 358 1.12 15.87 -11.46
N PRO A 359 2.21 15.30 -12.02
CA PRO A 359 2.18 14.75 -13.38
C PRO A 359 1.35 13.46 -13.51
N VAL A 360 1.01 12.83 -12.40
CA VAL A 360 0.21 11.60 -12.31
C VAL A 360 -0.90 11.74 -11.28
N ASP A 361 -1.82 10.76 -11.23
CA ASP A 361 -2.87 10.75 -10.22
C ASP A 361 -3.29 9.31 -9.89
N SER A 362 -4.14 9.11 -8.87
CA SER A 362 -4.50 7.80 -8.32
C SER A 362 -5.13 6.85 -9.34
N HIS A 363 -5.91 7.35 -10.32
CA HIS A 363 -6.44 6.50 -11.39
C HIS A 363 -5.33 5.85 -12.23
N GLN A 364 -4.19 6.53 -12.39
CA GLN A 364 -3.02 5.95 -13.06
C GLN A 364 -2.30 4.93 -12.16
N LEU A 365 -2.29 5.13 -10.83
CA LEU A 365 -1.76 4.13 -9.90
C LEU A 365 -2.60 2.84 -9.93
N ILE A 366 -3.93 2.96 -9.96
CA ILE A 366 -4.85 1.83 -10.15
C ILE A 366 -4.61 1.16 -11.51
N ALA A 367 -4.45 1.95 -12.57
CA ALA A 367 -4.18 1.45 -13.92
C ALA A 367 -2.86 0.67 -14.05
N LEU A 368 -1.83 1.00 -13.25
CA LEU A 368 -0.59 0.23 -13.19
C LEU A 368 -0.79 -1.21 -12.67
N CYS A 369 -1.90 -1.49 -11.99
CA CYS A 369 -2.24 -2.85 -11.54
C CYS A 369 -2.76 -3.73 -12.68
N ALA A 370 -3.32 -3.13 -13.74
CA ALA A 370 -3.92 -3.85 -14.86
C ALA A 370 -2.91 -4.78 -15.58
N PRO A 371 -3.33 -5.94 -16.09
CA PRO A 371 -4.70 -6.49 -16.08
C PRO A 371 -5.01 -7.35 -14.84
N ARG A 372 -4.18 -7.29 -13.79
CA ARG A 372 -4.30 -8.15 -12.60
C ARG A 372 -5.49 -7.75 -11.73
N PRO A 373 -6.20 -8.73 -11.14
CA PRO A 373 -7.35 -8.51 -10.29
C PRO A 373 -7.13 -7.48 -9.19
N THR A 374 -7.92 -6.41 -9.18
CA THR A 374 -7.80 -5.26 -8.27
C THR A 374 -9.16 -4.91 -7.68
N PHE A 375 -9.32 -5.07 -6.36
CA PHE A 375 -10.55 -4.83 -5.62
C PHE A 375 -10.39 -3.58 -4.75
N ILE A 376 -11.18 -2.53 -5.01
CA ILE A 376 -11.22 -1.31 -4.21
C ILE A 376 -12.41 -1.38 -3.25
N SER A 377 -12.13 -1.20 -1.96
CA SER A 377 -13.08 -1.39 -0.86
C SER A 377 -13.14 -0.15 0.03
N TYR A 378 -14.34 0.22 0.45
CA TYR A 378 -14.59 1.26 1.43
C TYR A 378 -15.73 0.88 2.36
N GLY A 379 -15.71 1.40 3.58
CA GLY A 379 -16.85 1.40 4.49
C GLY A 379 -17.71 2.65 4.33
N ILE A 380 -18.57 2.91 5.33
CA ILE A 380 -19.43 4.11 5.38
C ILE A 380 -19.06 5.00 6.57
N PRO A 381 -19.16 6.34 6.41
CA PRO A 381 -18.85 7.30 7.47
C PRO A 381 -19.68 7.09 8.73
N GLU A 382 -20.93 6.70 8.59
CA GLU A 382 -21.87 6.49 9.70
C GLU A 382 -21.44 5.36 10.64
N LYS A 383 -20.56 4.47 10.18
CA LYS A 383 -20.00 3.37 10.97
C LYS A 383 -18.49 3.52 11.22
N GLY A 384 -17.92 4.69 10.92
CA GLY A 384 -16.56 5.04 11.29
C GLY A 384 -15.51 4.90 10.18
N ASP A 385 -15.90 4.65 8.92
CA ASP A 385 -15.00 4.86 7.80
C ASP A 385 -14.99 6.36 7.46
N ALA A 386 -13.89 7.03 7.72
CA ALA A 386 -13.89 8.49 7.70
C ALA A 386 -14.31 9.07 6.35
N ASN A 387 -15.25 10.03 6.37
CA ASN A 387 -15.73 10.72 5.18
C ASN A 387 -14.58 11.42 4.41
N TRP A 388 -13.56 11.83 5.13
CA TRP A 388 -12.40 12.51 4.56
C TRP A 388 -11.55 11.65 3.63
N LEU A 389 -11.80 10.35 3.54
CA LEU A 389 -11.15 9.42 2.61
C LEU A 389 -11.68 9.52 1.17
N ASP A 390 -12.73 10.31 0.95
CA ASP A 390 -13.34 10.56 -0.38
C ASP A 390 -13.66 9.27 -1.15
N GLN A 391 -14.63 8.52 -0.65
CA GLN A 391 -15.10 7.29 -1.28
C GLN A 391 -15.57 7.54 -2.73
N GLN A 392 -16.32 8.63 -2.94
CA GLN A 392 -16.79 9.02 -4.27
C GLN A 392 -15.64 9.32 -5.24
N GLY A 393 -14.62 10.07 -4.80
CA GLY A 393 -13.45 10.36 -5.63
C GLY A 393 -12.65 9.11 -5.95
N SER A 394 -12.53 8.19 -5.00
CA SER A 394 -11.87 6.90 -5.21
C SER A 394 -12.62 6.02 -6.22
N TYR A 395 -13.95 6.07 -6.21
CA TYR A 395 -14.77 5.42 -7.24
C TYR A 395 -14.52 6.02 -8.63
N MET A 396 -14.53 7.36 -8.73
CA MET A 396 -14.23 8.05 -9.98
C MET A 396 -12.85 7.65 -10.55
N ALA A 397 -11.84 7.56 -9.69
CA ALA A 397 -10.50 7.11 -10.09
C ALA A 397 -10.50 5.64 -10.57
N THR A 398 -11.29 4.79 -9.94
CA THR A 398 -11.43 3.39 -10.33
C THR A 398 -12.10 3.27 -11.70
N VAL A 399 -13.14 4.06 -11.99
CA VAL A 399 -13.77 4.14 -13.31
C VAL A 399 -12.77 4.62 -14.37
N ALA A 400 -12.01 5.68 -14.10
CA ALA A 400 -11.02 6.21 -15.03
C ALA A 400 -9.89 5.21 -15.35
N ALA A 401 -9.48 4.40 -14.38
CA ALA A 401 -8.47 3.35 -14.58
C ALA A 401 -8.95 2.22 -15.49
N GLY A 402 -10.26 1.99 -15.59
CA GLY A 402 -10.88 0.92 -16.36
C GLY A 402 -10.45 0.88 -17.83
N ALA A 403 -10.11 2.04 -18.41
CA ALA A 403 -9.65 2.14 -19.79
C ALA A 403 -8.42 1.26 -20.07
N VAL A 404 -7.49 1.15 -19.10
CA VAL A 404 -6.29 0.30 -19.26
C VAL A 404 -6.63 -1.18 -19.10
N PHE A 405 -7.53 -1.54 -18.19
CA PHE A 405 -8.01 -2.92 -18.08
C PHE A 405 -8.60 -3.39 -19.41
N ARG A 406 -9.52 -2.60 -20.01
CA ARG A 406 -10.10 -2.90 -21.34
C ARG A 406 -9.02 -3.01 -22.43
N LEU A 407 -8.05 -2.06 -22.47
CA LEU A 407 -6.96 -2.09 -23.45
C LEU A 407 -6.13 -3.39 -23.37
N LEU A 408 -5.96 -3.93 -22.16
CA LEU A 408 -5.20 -5.15 -21.92
C LEU A 408 -6.06 -6.44 -21.97
N GLY A 409 -7.33 -6.33 -22.39
CA GLY A 409 -8.24 -7.46 -22.57
C GLY A 409 -8.87 -7.97 -21.29
N ALA A 410 -8.74 -7.23 -20.17
CA ALA A 410 -9.41 -7.51 -18.91
C ALA A 410 -10.76 -6.77 -18.82
N LYS A 411 -11.67 -7.27 -17.99
CA LYS A 411 -12.94 -6.58 -17.71
C LYS A 411 -12.73 -5.55 -16.60
N ASP A 412 -13.30 -4.36 -16.80
CA ASP A 412 -13.35 -3.31 -15.77
C ASP A 412 -14.62 -3.43 -14.91
N LEU A 413 -15.02 -2.31 -14.27
CA LEU A 413 -16.22 -2.23 -13.44
C LEU A 413 -17.55 -2.47 -14.21
N GLY A 414 -17.54 -2.44 -15.54
CA GLY A 414 -18.74 -2.38 -16.36
C GLY A 414 -19.43 -1.01 -16.38
N ASP A 415 -18.90 -0.03 -15.62
CA ASP A 415 -19.32 1.36 -15.67
C ASP A 415 -18.51 2.10 -16.76
N THR A 416 -19.18 2.48 -17.83
CA THR A 416 -18.59 3.20 -18.97
C THR A 416 -18.83 4.70 -18.90
N SER A 417 -19.32 5.21 -17.77
CA SER A 417 -19.54 6.64 -17.55
C SER A 417 -18.25 7.43 -17.68
N ASP A 418 -18.34 8.69 -18.04
CA ASP A 418 -17.23 9.62 -17.82
C ASP A 418 -16.97 9.69 -16.31
N TYR A 419 -15.71 9.47 -15.88
CA TYR A 419 -15.33 9.50 -14.47
C TYR A 419 -15.79 10.79 -13.77
N ARG A 420 -15.89 11.92 -14.50
CA ARG A 420 -16.34 13.22 -13.96
C ARG A 420 -17.78 13.19 -13.47
N THR A 421 -18.59 12.34 -14.04
CA THR A 421 -20.02 12.18 -13.72
C THR A 421 -20.36 10.83 -13.09
N ALA A 422 -19.39 9.93 -12.98
CA ALA A 422 -19.57 8.62 -12.38
C ALA A 422 -20.03 8.73 -10.92
N LYS A 423 -21.04 7.96 -10.56
CA LYS A 423 -21.59 7.92 -9.19
C LYS A 423 -21.40 6.52 -8.61
N MET A 424 -20.97 6.48 -7.37
CA MET A 424 -20.88 5.21 -6.65
C MET A 424 -22.21 4.46 -6.69
N PRO A 425 -22.17 3.12 -6.83
CA PRO A 425 -23.36 2.30 -6.63
C PRO A 425 -23.81 2.39 -5.16
N PRO A 426 -25.07 2.05 -4.86
CA PRO A 426 -25.56 1.99 -3.49
C PRO A 426 -24.69 1.10 -2.60
N VAL A 427 -24.62 1.44 -1.31
CA VAL A 427 -23.92 0.63 -0.30
C VAL A 427 -24.33 -0.84 -0.42
N ASN A 428 -23.38 -1.73 -0.24
CA ASN A 428 -23.52 -3.19 -0.41
C ASN A 428 -23.73 -3.68 -1.85
N THR A 429 -23.79 -2.78 -2.82
CA THR A 429 -23.79 -3.16 -4.24
C THR A 429 -22.36 -3.32 -4.73
N GLY A 430 -21.99 -4.53 -5.15
CA GLY A 430 -20.66 -4.82 -5.68
C GLY A 430 -20.62 -4.81 -7.19
N LEU A 431 -19.62 -4.15 -7.79
CA LEU A 431 -19.26 -4.29 -9.21
C LEU A 431 -18.11 -5.31 -9.25
N LEU A 432 -18.46 -6.60 -9.36
CA LEU A 432 -17.55 -7.72 -9.11
C LEU A 432 -17.37 -8.65 -10.32
N GLU A 433 -17.83 -8.28 -11.50
CA GLU A 433 -17.78 -9.16 -12.68
C GLU A 433 -16.45 -9.09 -13.45
N GLY A 434 -15.67 -8.03 -13.23
CA GLY A 434 -14.39 -7.79 -13.87
C GLY A 434 -13.18 -8.08 -13.00
N GLU A 435 -11.99 -7.98 -13.61
CA GLU A 435 -10.72 -7.96 -12.91
C GLU A 435 -10.54 -6.66 -12.10
N LEU A 436 -11.17 -5.56 -12.51
CA LEU A 436 -11.31 -4.36 -11.68
C LEU A 436 -12.63 -4.42 -10.96
N ALA A 437 -12.61 -4.30 -9.63
CA ALA A 437 -13.77 -4.48 -8.78
C ALA A 437 -13.92 -3.33 -7.78
N TRP A 438 -15.17 -3.04 -7.43
CA TRP A 438 -15.54 -2.03 -6.42
C TRP A 438 -16.64 -2.55 -5.52
N ARG A 439 -16.55 -2.32 -4.22
CA ARG A 439 -17.66 -2.49 -3.30
C ARG A 439 -17.51 -1.59 -2.08
N GLN A 440 -18.50 -0.73 -1.82
CA GLN A 440 -18.67 -0.06 -0.54
C GLN A 440 -19.52 -0.95 0.37
N HIS A 441 -19.01 -1.29 1.56
CA HIS A 441 -19.74 -2.07 2.56
C HIS A 441 -20.38 -1.17 3.63
N ASP A 442 -21.35 -1.70 4.34
CA ASP A 442 -22.02 -1.01 5.45
C ASP A 442 -21.31 -1.14 6.81
N GLY A 443 -20.03 -1.52 6.79
CA GLY A 443 -19.12 -1.48 7.95
C GLY A 443 -18.36 -0.17 8.05
N GLY A 444 -17.47 -0.09 9.04
CA GLY A 444 -16.59 1.06 9.27
C GLY A 444 -15.23 0.93 8.59
N HIS A 445 -14.18 1.43 9.27
CA HIS A 445 -12.80 1.44 8.78
C HIS A 445 -12.13 0.07 8.98
N GLU A 446 -12.47 -0.91 8.14
CA GLU A 446 -12.07 -2.31 8.27
C GLU A 446 -12.23 -3.08 6.93
N ASP A 447 -11.72 -4.31 6.86
CA ASP A 447 -11.75 -5.18 5.66
C ASP A 447 -12.74 -6.35 5.77
N ARG A 448 -13.10 -6.72 7.00
CA ARG A 448 -13.83 -7.92 7.39
C ARG A 448 -15.19 -8.06 6.67
N SER A 449 -15.92 -6.96 6.54
CA SER A 449 -17.26 -6.95 5.90
C SER A 449 -17.20 -7.23 4.39
N ASN A 450 -16.07 -6.92 3.75
CA ASN A 450 -15.86 -7.20 2.33
C ASN A 450 -15.07 -8.50 2.08
N MET A 451 -14.44 -9.09 3.09
CA MET A 451 -13.54 -10.23 2.89
C MET A 451 -14.24 -11.42 2.24
N LYS A 452 -15.47 -11.78 2.62
CA LYS A 452 -16.23 -12.87 1.98
C LYS A 452 -16.51 -12.61 0.48
N TYR A 453 -16.78 -11.36 0.11
CA TYR A 453 -16.99 -10.96 -1.28
C TYR A 453 -15.69 -10.96 -2.07
N PHE A 454 -14.62 -10.46 -1.45
CA PHE A 454 -13.28 -10.51 -2.03
C PHE A 454 -12.84 -11.96 -2.28
N ILE A 455 -12.97 -12.86 -1.32
CA ILE A 455 -12.58 -14.27 -1.47
C ILE A 455 -13.35 -14.93 -2.60
N ALA A 456 -14.68 -14.75 -2.66
CA ALA A 456 -15.51 -15.32 -3.72
C ALA A 456 -15.11 -14.79 -5.10
N TRP A 457 -14.88 -13.50 -5.23
CA TRP A 457 -14.40 -12.85 -6.43
C TRP A 457 -12.98 -13.28 -6.81
N ALA A 458 -12.04 -13.27 -5.88
CA ALA A 458 -10.65 -13.67 -6.11
C ALA A 458 -10.54 -15.14 -6.53
N ASN A 459 -11.34 -16.04 -5.98
CA ASN A 459 -11.40 -17.43 -6.40
C ASN A 459 -11.76 -17.56 -7.91
N ARG A 460 -12.72 -16.77 -8.39
CA ARG A 460 -13.04 -16.75 -9.83
C ARG A 460 -11.89 -16.20 -10.67
N MET A 461 -11.32 -15.06 -10.27
CA MET A 461 -10.24 -14.40 -11.00
C MET A 461 -8.97 -15.26 -11.06
N LEU A 462 -8.62 -15.91 -9.96
CA LEU A 462 -7.44 -16.77 -9.85
C LEU A 462 -7.70 -18.22 -10.27
N LYS A 463 -8.90 -18.55 -10.71
CA LYS A 463 -9.32 -19.92 -11.07
C LYS A 463 -8.97 -20.91 -9.96
N HIS A 464 -9.27 -20.53 -8.71
CA HIS A 464 -9.08 -21.35 -7.53
C HIS A 464 -10.41 -21.97 -7.11
N THR A 465 -10.42 -23.30 -6.94
CA THR A 465 -11.58 -24.03 -6.42
C THR A 465 -11.35 -24.26 -4.91
N PRO A 466 -12.15 -23.63 -4.04
CA PRO A 466 -12.07 -23.90 -2.61
C PRO A 466 -12.31 -25.40 -2.32
N PRO A 467 -11.69 -25.94 -1.27
CA PRO A 467 -12.04 -27.28 -0.80
C PRO A 467 -13.55 -27.31 -0.46
N VAL A 468 -14.23 -28.39 -0.88
CA VAL A 468 -15.64 -28.60 -0.52
C VAL A 468 -15.73 -28.62 1.00
N ALA A 469 -16.48 -27.70 1.59
CA ALA A 469 -16.70 -27.70 3.04
C ALA A 469 -17.23 -29.07 3.44
N ALA A 470 -16.52 -29.76 4.35
CA ALA A 470 -17.03 -31.00 4.93
C ALA A 470 -18.37 -30.66 5.57
N ALA A 471 -19.43 -31.30 5.11
CA ALA A 471 -20.75 -31.13 5.71
C ALA A 471 -20.60 -31.40 7.21
N THR A 472 -20.79 -30.39 8.03
CA THR A 472 -20.89 -30.55 9.47
C THR A 472 -22.04 -31.47 9.76
N LYS A 473 -21.71 -32.73 10.16
CA LYS A 473 -22.67 -33.68 10.71
C LYS A 473 -23.06 -33.24 12.10
#